data_09df311e0f9bd12d6e7b3334f5d2c8d0
#
_entry.id   09df311e0f9bd12d6e7b3334f5d2c8d0
#
_cell.length_a   1.000
_cell.length_b   1.000
_cell.length_c   1.000
_cell.angle_alpha   90.00
_cell.angle_beta   90.00
_cell.angle_gamma   90.00
#
_symmetry.space_group_name_H-M   'P 1'
#
loop_
_entity.id
_entity.type
_entity.pdbx_description
1 polymer ?
#
loop_
_entity_poly.entity_id
_entity_poly.type
_entity_poly.pdbx_seq_one_letter_code
_entity_poly.pdbx_strand_id
1 'polypeptide(L)'
;MSLFSAQNRVPLTSPGSSAGSPSIQVDSNLRRWFGRNLGIWRSRRQYTFSDDQVLHVDMHLKMEAFAEPSAGESRYRFSWWSDESDQHADEFFARKPWYERSGVMEATLWGHQLQRSRGYLNTDPVRTRLRQVDEHETILESHYQQWDILEHIRLVDQDRYRYRAIYSWENGELAIVEHHHEIRMADPLPLIQED
;
A
#
# COMPACT_ATOMS: atom_id res chain seq x y z
N MET A 1 -13.87 65.87 -20.46
CA MET A 1 -15.13 65.24 -19.94
C MET A 1 -14.75 63.94 -19.31
N SER A 2 -14.66 63.90 -18.01
CA SER A 2 -14.27 62.70 -17.27
C SER A 2 -15.32 62.44 -16.19
N LEU A 3 -15.94 61.27 -16.27
CA LEU A 3 -16.89 60.81 -15.29
C LEU A 3 -16.18 59.78 -14.40
N PHE A 4 -15.83 60.19 -13.18
CA PHE A 4 -15.40 59.27 -12.14
C PHE A 4 -16.58 58.85 -11.29
N SER A 5 -16.85 57.57 -11.34
CA SER A 5 -17.87 56.89 -10.55
C SER A 5 -17.37 56.61 -9.12
N ALA A 6 -18.25 56.85 -8.15
CA ALA A 6 -17.96 56.71 -6.74
C ALA A 6 -17.76 55.20 -6.35
N GLN A 7 -16.70 54.92 -5.62
CA GLN A 7 -16.45 53.62 -4.99
C GLN A 7 -17.27 53.48 -3.70
N ASN A 8 -18.21 52.57 -3.71
CA ASN A 8 -18.86 52.04 -2.50
C ASN A 8 -17.88 51.18 -1.73
N ARG A 9 -17.38 51.63 -0.61
CA ARG A 9 -16.64 50.84 0.37
C ARG A 9 -17.65 50.10 1.23
N VAL A 10 -17.67 48.76 1.09
CA VAL A 10 -18.35 47.85 2.02
C VAL A 10 -17.44 47.68 3.24
N PRO A 11 -17.93 47.82 4.48
CA PRO A 11 -17.11 47.58 5.67
C PRO A 11 -16.82 46.07 5.81
N LEU A 12 -15.53 45.75 5.94
CA LEU A 12 -15.06 44.40 6.32
C LEU A 12 -15.41 44.16 7.80
N THR A 13 -16.48 43.42 8.03
CA THR A 13 -16.73 42.79 9.32
C THR A 13 -15.82 41.55 9.42
N SER A 14 -14.87 41.59 10.35
CA SER A 14 -14.05 40.44 10.70
C SER A 14 -14.91 39.34 11.29
N PRO A 15 -14.97 38.14 10.69
CA PRO A 15 -15.53 36.98 11.38
C PRO A 15 -14.55 36.51 12.42
N GLY A 16 -14.98 36.47 13.68
CA GLY A 16 -14.24 35.81 14.76
C GLY A 16 -13.98 34.35 14.39
N SER A 17 -12.74 34.05 14.09
CA SER A 17 -12.29 32.72 13.73
C SER A 17 -11.93 31.94 14.99
N SER A 18 -12.82 31.07 15.44
CA SER A 18 -12.39 29.87 16.11
C SER A 18 -11.94 28.89 15.02
N ALA A 19 -10.71 29.01 14.59
CA ALA A 19 -10.09 28.03 13.71
C ALA A 19 -9.88 26.73 14.53
N GLY A 20 -10.88 25.86 14.52
CA GLY A 20 -10.68 24.47 14.88
C GLY A 20 -9.61 23.92 13.93
N SER A 21 -8.54 23.35 14.48
CA SER A 21 -7.54 22.64 13.70
C SER A 21 -8.24 21.68 12.73
N PRO A 22 -7.91 21.66 11.44
CA PRO A 22 -8.54 20.74 10.50
C PRO A 22 -8.29 19.32 11.00
N SER A 23 -9.33 18.65 11.49
CA SER A 23 -9.26 17.23 11.79
C SER A 23 -9.18 16.53 10.44
N ILE A 24 -8.00 15.99 10.11
CA ILE A 24 -7.83 15.16 8.93
C ILE A 24 -8.60 13.87 9.20
N GLN A 25 -9.75 13.75 8.54
CA GLN A 25 -10.51 12.50 8.57
C GLN A 25 -9.78 11.49 7.69
N VAL A 26 -9.51 10.32 8.24
CA VAL A 26 -9.11 9.16 7.43
C VAL A 26 -10.27 8.85 6.49
N ASP A 27 -9.97 8.73 5.20
CA ASP A 27 -10.96 8.34 4.21
C ASP A 27 -11.57 6.98 4.62
N SER A 28 -12.88 6.98 4.90
CA SER A 28 -13.61 5.79 5.34
C SER A 28 -13.58 4.68 4.29
N ASN A 29 -13.48 5.02 2.99
CA ASN A 29 -13.42 4.08 1.90
C ASN A 29 -12.05 3.38 1.85
N LEU A 30 -10.96 4.12 2.00
CA LEU A 30 -9.62 3.54 2.11
C LEU A 30 -9.52 2.64 3.33
N ARG A 31 -10.01 3.07 4.49
CA ARG A 31 -10.02 2.23 5.69
C ARG A 31 -10.78 0.93 5.47
N ARG A 32 -11.96 0.99 4.82
CA ARG A 32 -12.75 -0.19 4.46
C ARG A 32 -11.97 -1.10 3.50
N TRP A 33 -11.34 -0.50 2.48
CA TRP A 33 -10.53 -1.26 1.52
C TRP A 33 -9.36 -1.96 2.21
N PHE A 34 -8.62 -1.28 3.10
CA PHE A 34 -7.57 -1.90 3.90
C PHE A 34 -8.10 -3.01 4.80
N GLY A 35 -9.27 -2.82 5.43
CA GLY A 35 -9.94 -3.85 6.24
C GLY A 35 -10.24 -5.11 5.45
N ARG A 36 -10.64 -4.99 4.18
CA ARG A 36 -10.88 -6.10 3.26
C ARG A 36 -9.59 -6.83 2.86
N ASN A 37 -8.41 -6.22 3.03
CA ASN A 37 -7.12 -6.83 2.75
C ASN A 37 -6.51 -7.58 3.95
N LEU A 38 -7.10 -7.51 5.14
CA LEU A 38 -6.60 -8.22 6.33
C LEU A 38 -6.65 -9.73 6.14
N GLY A 39 -5.74 -10.45 6.80
CA GLY A 39 -5.64 -11.90 6.76
C GLY A 39 -4.36 -12.38 6.07
N ILE A 40 -4.34 -13.66 5.73
CA ILE A 40 -3.20 -14.33 5.10
C ILE A 40 -3.49 -14.57 3.62
N TRP A 41 -2.50 -14.29 2.78
CA TRP A 41 -2.55 -14.45 1.34
C TRP A 41 -1.39 -15.31 0.87
N ARG A 42 -1.67 -16.36 0.08
CA ARG A 42 -0.65 -17.04 -0.71
C ARG A 42 -0.49 -16.28 -2.01
N SER A 43 0.74 -15.88 -2.34
CA SER A 43 1.08 -14.98 -3.44
C SER A 43 2.04 -15.67 -4.39
N ARG A 44 1.57 -15.97 -5.61
CA ARG A 44 2.42 -16.35 -6.74
C ARG A 44 2.91 -15.10 -7.41
N ARG A 45 4.21 -14.91 -7.44
CA ARG A 45 4.84 -13.70 -7.96
C ARG A 45 5.69 -14.00 -9.17
N GLN A 46 5.52 -13.17 -10.18
CA GLN A 46 6.39 -13.11 -11.35
C GLN A 46 7.09 -11.77 -11.37
N TYR A 47 8.38 -11.78 -11.57
CA TYR A 47 9.24 -10.61 -11.73
C TYR A 47 9.81 -10.62 -13.13
N THR A 48 9.68 -9.51 -13.84
CA THR A 48 10.32 -9.28 -15.14
C THR A 48 11.28 -8.12 -14.98
N PHE A 49 12.56 -8.35 -15.24
CA PHE A 49 13.63 -7.36 -15.10
C PHE A 49 13.98 -6.73 -16.45
N SER A 50 14.67 -5.60 -16.43
CA SER A 50 15.05 -4.83 -17.62
C SER A 50 16.01 -5.59 -18.57
N ASP A 51 16.65 -6.66 -18.10
CA ASP A 51 17.48 -7.57 -18.90
C ASP A 51 16.70 -8.77 -19.48
N ASP A 52 15.36 -8.65 -19.56
CA ASP A 52 14.43 -9.69 -19.99
C ASP A 52 14.42 -10.97 -19.12
N GLN A 53 15.10 -10.94 -17.98
CA GLN A 53 15.04 -12.06 -17.03
C GLN A 53 13.65 -12.13 -16.38
N VAL A 54 13.05 -13.33 -16.42
CA VAL A 54 11.78 -13.62 -15.73
C VAL A 54 12.05 -14.62 -14.61
N LEU A 55 11.69 -14.23 -13.38
CA LEU A 55 11.81 -15.10 -12.21
C LEU A 55 10.47 -15.24 -11.52
N HIS A 56 10.29 -16.38 -10.85
CA HIS A 56 9.09 -16.68 -10.09
C HIS A 56 9.44 -17.00 -8.65
N VAL A 57 8.53 -16.68 -7.74
CA VAL A 57 8.61 -17.10 -6.32
C VAL A 57 7.22 -17.14 -5.71
N ASP A 58 6.94 -18.19 -4.95
CA ASP A 58 5.71 -18.28 -4.15
C ASP A 58 6.02 -17.77 -2.72
N MET A 59 5.18 -16.85 -2.27
CA MET A 59 5.31 -16.19 -0.97
C MET A 59 3.98 -16.25 -0.22
N HIS A 60 4.07 -16.06 1.07
CA HIS A 60 2.92 -15.71 1.91
C HIS A 60 3.02 -14.26 2.34
N LEU A 61 1.88 -13.60 2.47
CA LEU A 61 1.76 -12.26 3.02
C LEU A 61 0.64 -12.26 4.05
N LYS A 62 0.93 -11.80 5.26
CA LYS A 62 -0.07 -11.55 6.30
C LYS A 62 -0.22 -10.06 6.50
N MET A 63 -1.47 -9.60 6.56
CA MET A 63 -1.81 -8.22 6.90
C MET A 63 -2.71 -8.21 8.13
N GLU A 64 -2.28 -7.48 9.15
CA GLU A 64 -2.98 -7.35 10.44
C GLU A 64 -3.20 -5.88 10.77
N ALA A 65 -4.34 -5.55 11.36
CA ALA A 65 -4.56 -4.24 11.97
C ALA A 65 -4.00 -4.25 13.40
N PHE A 66 -3.32 -3.18 13.78
CA PHE A 66 -2.98 -2.95 15.18
C PHE A 66 -4.18 -2.41 15.95
N ALA A 67 -4.14 -2.61 17.26
CA ALA A 67 -5.10 -2.02 18.18
C ALA A 67 -5.11 -0.49 18.06
N GLU A 68 -6.27 0.05 18.39
CA GLU A 68 -6.77 1.42 18.24
C GLU A 68 -5.70 2.52 18.18
N PRO A 69 -5.60 3.21 17.05
CA PRO A 69 -4.77 4.40 16.94
C PRO A 69 -5.45 5.61 17.56
N SER A 70 -4.65 6.60 17.91
CA SER A 70 -5.12 7.96 18.20
C SER A 70 -5.94 8.51 17.02
N ALA A 71 -6.94 9.33 17.31
CA ALA A 71 -7.94 9.84 16.36
C ALA A 71 -7.39 10.12 14.95
N GLY A 72 -7.89 9.38 13.96
CA GLY A 72 -7.64 9.64 12.54
C GLY A 72 -6.60 8.77 11.85
N GLU A 73 -5.88 7.91 12.55
CA GLU A 73 -4.91 6.98 11.97
C GLU A 73 -5.41 5.54 12.01
N SER A 74 -4.95 4.71 11.09
CA SER A 74 -5.07 3.25 11.17
C SER A 74 -3.69 2.64 10.96
N ARG A 75 -3.33 1.68 11.80
CA ARG A 75 -2.02 1.03 11.76
C ARG A 75 -2.15 -0.41 11.32
N TYR A 76 -1.21 -0.81 10.47
CA TYR A 76 -1.17 -2.15 9.89
C TYR A 76 0.22 -2.72 10.04
N ARG A 77 0.30 -4.06 10.18
CA ARG A 77 1.52 -4.85 10.08
C ARG A 77 1.40 -5.75 8.88
N PHE A 78 2.43 -5.75 8.05
CA PHE A 78 2.62 -6.66 6.94
C PHE A 78 3.76 -7.59 7.30
N SER A 79 3.52 -8.89 7.25
CA SER A 79 4.56 -9.91 7.42
C SER A 79 4.57 -10.77 6.17
N TRP A 80 5.75 -11.15 5.69
CA TRP A 80 5.88 -12.03 4.53
C TRP A 80 6.90 -13.11 4.80
N TRP A 81 6.74 -14.23 4.13
CA TRP A 81 7.68 -15.33 4.14
C TRP A 81 7.57 -16.14 2.84
N SER A 82 8.66 -16.78 2.41
CA SER A 82 8.66 -17.66 1.24
C SER A 82 7.86 -18.94 1.54
N ASP A 83 7.20 -19.47 0.51
CA ASP A 83 6.53 -20.77 0.61
C ASP A 83 7.61 -21.86 0.65
N GLU A 84 7.61 -22.71 1.68
CA GLU A 84 8.61 -23.79 1.85
C GLU A 84 8.49 -24.85 0.77
N SER A 85 7.34 -24.96 0.11
CA SER A 85 7.11 -25.90 -0.99
C SER A 85 7.53 -25.36 -2.36
N ASP A 86 7.97 -24.10 -2.45
CA ASP A 86 8.37 -23.46 -3.71
C ASP A 86 9.76 -23.92 -4.14
N GLN A 87 9.80 -24.69 -5.23
CA GLN A 87 11.04 -25.20 -5.82
C GLN A 87 11.89 -24.11 -6.50
N HIS A 88 11.32 -22.93 -6.77
CA HIS A 88 11.99 -21.80 -7.42
C HIS A 88 12.56 -20.80 -6.42
N ALA A 89 12.19 -20.90 -5.14
CA ALA A 89 12.58 -19.93 -4.12
C ALA A 89 14.10 -19.80 -3.99
N ASP A 90 14.84 -20.92 -3.98
CA ASP A 90 16.30 -20.91 -3.86
C ASP A 90 16.97 -20.23 -5.05
N GLU A 91 16.51 -20.50 -6.27
CA GLU A 91 16.99 -19.83 -7.48
C GLU A 91 16.70 -18.34 -7.45
N PHE A 92 15.48 -17.95 -7.09
CA PHE A 92 15.09 -16.54 -6.99
C PHE A 92 16.00 -15.77 -6.02
N PHE A 93 16.14 -16.24 -4.78
CA PHE A 93 16.94 -15.54 -3.77
C PHE A 93 18.45 -15.61 -4.03
N ALA A 94 18.93 -16.64 -4.71
CA ALA A 94 20.33 -16.70 -5.15
C ALA A 94 20.64 -15.65 -6.23
N ARG A 95 19.71 -15.40 -7.16
CA ARG A 95 19.85 -14.40 -8.23
C ARG A 95 19.56 -12.98 -7.76
N LYS A 96 18.69 -12.84 -6.75
CA LYS A 96 18.21 -11.54 -6.23
C LYS A 96 18.41 -11.46 -4.70
N PRO A 97 19.66 -11.42 -4.23
CA PRO A 97 19.98 -11.53 -2.80
C PRO A 97 19.51 -10.34 -1.95
N TRP A 98 19.10 -9.22 -2.56
CA TRP A 98 18.52 -8.08 -1.84
C TRP A 98 17.04 -8.26 -1.49
N TYR A 99 16.36 -9.26 -2.09
CA TYR A 99 15.01 -9.63 -1.66
C TYR A 99 15.10 -10.53 -0.42
N GLU A 100 14.23 -10.26 0.54
CA GLU A 100 14.22 -11.01 1.79
C GLU A 100 13.23 -12.17 1.73
N ARG A 101 13.67 -13.35 2.17
CA ARG A 101 12.80 -14.54 2.29
C ARG A 101 11.67 -14.36 3.26
N SER A 102 11.87 -13.54 4.29
CA SER A 102 10.85 -13.19 5.28
C SER A 102 11.13 -11.81 5.85
N GLY A 103 10.08 -11.16 6.31
CA GLY A 103 10.23 -9.85 6.93
C GLY A 103 8.94 -9.32 7.49
N VAL A 104 9.05 -8.16 8.12
CA VAL A 104 7.93 -7.42 8.71
C VAL A 104 8.05 -5.95 8.34
N MET A 105 6.92 -5.33 8.06
CA MET A 105 6.80 -3.89 7.81
C MET A 105 5.57 -3.36 8.54
N GLU A 106 5.72 -2.24 9.20
CA GLU A 106 4.59 -1.50 9.78
C GLU A 106 4.20 -0.34 8.87
N ALA A 107 2.92 -0.03 8.87
CA ALA A 107 2.39 1.08 8.09
C ALA A 107 1.29 1.81 8.83
N THR A 108 1.27 3.13 8.68
CA THR A 108 0.24 4.01 9.22
C THR A 108 -0.51 4.66 8.07
N LEU A 109 -1.82 4.44 8.01
CA LEU A 109 -2.73 5.09 7.07
C LEU A 109 -3.24 6.39 7.67
N TRP A 110 -3.06 7.49 6.94
CA TRP A 110 -3.51 8.81 7.33
C TRP A 110 -3.99 9.59 6.09
N GLY A 111 -5.29 9.89 6.03
CA GLY A 111 -5.90 10.45 4.82
C GLY A 111 -5.67 9.57 3.61
N HIS A 112 -5.08 10.15 2.56
CA HIS A 112 -4.68 9.45 1.33
C HIS A 112 -3.18 9.08 1.31
N GLN A 113 -2.58 8.88 2.46
CA GLN A 113 -1.17 8.54 2.59
C GLN A 113 -0.97 7.30 3.46
N LEU A 114 -0.02 6.47 3.05
CA LEU A 114 0.46 5.33 3.82
C LEU A 114 1.94 5.57 4.13
N GLN A 115 2.24 5.77 5.42
CA GLN A 115 3.61 5.83 5.89
C GLN A 115 4.07 4.41 6.23
N ARG A 116 5.02 3.87 5.47
CA ARG A 116 5.60 2.55 5.70
C ARG A 116 6.92 2.69 6.44
N SER A 117 7.21 1.75 7.34
CA SER A 117 8.48 1.73 8.10
C SER A 117 9.69 1.45 7.22
N ARG A 118 9.45 0.87 6.02
CA ARG A 118 10.49 0.57 5.01
C ARG A 118 9.90 0.50 3.60
N GLY A 119 10.75 0.69 2.60
CA GLY A 119 10.41 0.48 1.18
C GLY A 119 10.51 -0.99 0.77
N TYR A 120 10.14 -1.29 -0.49
CA TYR A 120 10.30 -2.62 -1.08
C TYR A 120 11.75 -2.89 -1.52
N LEU A 121 12.45 -1.85 -1.99
CA LEU A 121 13.79 -1.95 -2.57
C LEU A 121 14.87 -1.36 -1.66
N ASN A 122 14.49 -0.84 -0.51
CA ASN A 122 15.38 -0.35 0.53
C ASN A 122 14.77 -0.47 1.92
N THR A 123 15.56 -0.22 2.96
CA THR A 123 15.11 -0.29 4.35
C THR A 123 14.65 1.05 4.93
N ASP A 124 14.69 2.13 4.15
CA ASP A 124 14.30 3.45 4.61
C ASP A 124 12.78 3.61 4.68
N PRO A 125 12.25 4.39 5.63
CA PRO A 125 10.83 4.71 5.69
C PRO A 125 10.34 5.39 4.41
N VAL A 126 9.17 4.96 3.92
CA VAL A 126 8.59 5.44 2.66
C VAL A 126 7.20 5.99 2.88
N ARG A 127 6.94 7.14 2.27
CA ARG A 127 5.60 7.71 2.16
C ARG A 127 5.01 7.36 0.80
N THR A 128 3.86 6.73 0.84
CA THR A 128 3.10 6.29 -0.34
C THR A 128 1.82 7.09 -0.45
N ARG A 129 1.55 7.66 -1.60
CA ARG A 129 0.26 8.28 -1.93
C ARG A 129 -0.72 7.20 -2.36
N LEU A 130 -1.97 7.30 -1.89
CA LEU A 130 -3.04 6.38 -2.22
C LEU A 130 -4.06 7.07 -3.10
N ARG A 131 -4.50 6.37 -4.15
CA ARG A 131 -5.62 6.80 -5.00
C ARG A 131 -6.56 5.62 -5.17
N GLN A 132 -7.75 5.74 -4.61
CA GLN A 132 -8.79 4.75 -4.81
C GLN A 132 -9.41 4.94 -6.20
N VAL A 133 -9.44 3.87 -7.00
CA VAL A 133 -10.05 3.85 -8.33
C VAL A 133 -11.53 3.54 -8.21
N ASP A 134 -11.85 2.46 -7.51
CA ASP A 134 -13.20 2.02 -7.18
C ASP A 134 -13.20 1.30 -5.81
N GLU A 135 -14.29 0.66 -5.44
CA GLU A 135 -14.41 -0.09 -4.18
C GLU A 135 -13.47 -1.32 -4.10
N HIS A 136 -12.94 -1.79 -5.23
CA HIS A 136 -12.09 -2.97 -5.33
C HIS A 136 -10.63 -2.63 -5.58
N GLU A 137 -10.32 -1.49 -6.18
CA GLU A 137 -8.97 -1.16 -6.62
C GLU A 137 -8.43 0.12 -5.97
N THR A 138 -7.19 0.02 -5.49
CA THR A 138 -6.41 1.14 -4.99
C THR A 138 -5.04 1.15 -5.67
N ILE A 139 -4.58 2.33 -6.06
CA ILE A 139 -3.25 2.58 -6.61
C ILE A 139 -2.39 3.22 -5.53
N LEU A 140 -1.17 2.70 -5.41
CA LEU A 140 -0.15 3.18 -4.51
C LEU A 140 0.99 3.79 -5.33
N GLU A 141 1.33 5.03 -5.04
CA GLU A 141 2.41 5.76 -5.70
C GLU A 141 3.48 6.09 -4.67
N SER A 142 4.69 5.60 -4.87
CA SER A 142 5.84 5.85 -3.99
C SER A 142 6.99 6.43 -4.78
N HIS A 143 7.65 7.41 -4.19
CA HIS A 143 8.91 7.95 -4.71
C HIS A 143 9.93 7.96 -3.58
N TYR A 144 11.09 7.34 -3.77
CA TYR A 144 12.18 7.35 -2.81
C TYR A 144 13.53 7.11 -3.48
N GLN A 145 14.49 7.99 -3.21
CA GLN A 145 15.81 7.99 -3.84
C GLN A 145 15.68 8.03 -5.38
N GLN A 146 16.25 7.07 -6.09
CA GLN A 146 16.18 6.94 -7.54
C GLN A 146 14.94 6.15 -8.04
N TRP A 147 14.06 5.70 -7.13
CA TRP A 147 12.94 4.81 -7.47
C TRP A 147 11.61 5.55 -7.53
N ASP A 148 10.87 5.31 -8.61
CA ASP A 148 9.44 5.58 -8.73
C ASP A 148 8.70 4.25 -8.81
N ILE A 149 7.71 4.05 -7.93
CA ILE A 149 6.95 2.80 -7.87
C ILE A 149 5.47 3.09 -7.97
N LEU A 150 4.83 2.44 -8.92
CA LEU A 150 3.39 2.43 -9.11
C LEU A 150 2.87 1.02 -8.87
N GLU A 151 1.96 0.88 -7.90
CA GLU A 151 1.38 -0.40 -7.54
C GLU A 151 -0.13 -0.34 -7.67
N HIS A 152 -0.71 -1.21 -8.49
CA HIS A 152 -2.14 -1.45 -8.60
C HIS A 152 -2.51 -2.67 -7.77
N ILE A 153 -3.50 -2.55 -6.91
CA ILE A 153 -4.00 -3.66 -6.09
C ILE A 153 -5.50 -3.77 -6.28
N ARG A 154 -5.96 -4.89 -6.81
CA ARG A 154 -7.37 -5.16 -7.05
C ARG A 154 -7.85 -6.42 -6.32
N LEU A 155 -8.93 -6.28 -5.55
CA LEU A 155 -9.66 -7.37 -4.93
C LEU A 155 -10.73 -7.92 -5.90
N VAL A 156 -10.86 -9.22 -5.99
CA VAL A 156 -11.75 -9.90 -6.92
C VAL A 156 -12.48 -11.05 -6.22
N ASP A 157 -13.66 -11.42 -6.73
CA ASP A 157 -14.47 -12.53 -6.25
C ASP A 157 -14.69 -12.49 -4.73
N GLN A 158 -15.39 -11.45 -4.29
CA GLN A 158 -15.72 -11.25 -2.86
C GLN A 158 -14.47 -11.28 -1.94
N ASP A 159 -13.36 -10.69 -2.42
CA ASP A 159 -12.07 -10.62 -1.74
C ASP A 159 -11.36 -11.97 -1.55
N ARG A 160 -11.77 -12.98 -2.31
CA ARG A 160 -11.11 -14.27 -2.33
C ARG A 160 -9.76 -14.22 -3.03
N TYR A 161 -9.67 -13.40 -4.08
CA TYR A 161 -8.45 -13.18 -4.85
C TYR A 161 -8.02 -11.72 -4.79
N ARG A 162 -6.71 -11.52 -4.92
CA ARG A 162 -6.10 -10.20 -5.06
C ARG A 162 -5.04 -10.24 -6.15
N TYR A 163 -5.13 -9.29 -7.09
CA TYR A 163 -4.14 -9.09 -8.12
C TYR A 163 -3.35 -7.84 -7.82
N ARG A 164 -2.03 -7.93 -7.97
CA ARG A 164 -1.15 -6.79 -7.86
C ARG A 164 -0.28 -6.71 -9.11
N ALA A 165 -0.18 -5.49 -9.69
CA ALA A 165 0.76 -5.15 -10.73
C ALA A 165 1.63 -4.01 -10.21
N ILE A 166 2.94 -4.21 -10.20
CA ILE A 166 3.90 -3.26 -9.65
C ILE A 166 4.89 -2.91 -10.76
N TYR A 167 5.06 -1.62 -10.98
CA TYR A 167 6.02 -1.08 -11.93
C TYR A 167 7.03 -0.26 -11.14
N SER A 168 8.30 -0.57 -11.30
CA SER A 168 9.40 0.11 -10.62
C SER A 168 10.37 0.69 -11.65
N TRP A 169 10.48 2.02 -11.65
CA TRP A 169 11.45 2.75 -12.47
C TRP A 169 12.63 3.16 -11.61
N GLU A 170 13.83 2.94 -12.12
CA GLU A 170 15.08 3.41 -11.54
C GLU A 170 15.64 4.54 -12.42
N ASN A 171 15.81 5.73 -11.86
CA ASN A 171 16.28 6.93 -12.61
C ASN A 171 15.43 7.24 -13.87
N GLY A 172 14.12 6.93 -13.83
CA GLY A 172 13.19 7.15 -14.93
C GLY A 172 13.11 6.03 -15.98
N GLU A 173 13.93 4.98 -15.87
CA GLU A 173 13.90 3.80 -16.73
C GLU A 173 13.16 2.65 -16.05
N LEU A 174 12.30 1.93 -16.78
CA LEU A 174 11.56 0.79 -16.25
C LEU A 174 12.53 -0.36 -15.94
N ALA A 175 12.71 -0.64 -14.66
CA ALA A 175 13.67 -1.63 -14.17
C ALA A 175 13.03 -2.98 -13.83
N ILE A 176 11.83 -2.96 -13.23
CA ILE A 176 11.16 -4.17 -12.76
C ILE A 176 9.66 -4.04 -12.99
N VAL A 177 9.04 -5.12 -13.51
CA VAL A 177 7.59 -5.31 -13.53
C VAL A 177 7.26 -6.57 -12.74
N GLU A 178 6.32 -6.43 -11.79
CA GLU A 178 5.90 -7.54 -10.94
C GLU A 178 4.41 -7.81 -11.14
N HIS A 179 4.05 -9.09 -11.25
CA HIS A 179 2.67 -9.54 -11.22
C HIS A 179 2.47 -10.53 -10.08
N HIS A 180 1.57 -10.21 -9.16
CA HIS A 180 1.25 -11.07 -8.03
C HIS A 180 -0.19 -11.55 -8.17
N HIS A 181 -0.36 -12.86 -8.18
CA HIS A 181 -1.65 -13.54 -8.12
C HIS A 181 -1.81 -14.11 -6.72
N GLU A 182 -2.74 -13.57 -5.97
CA GLU A 182 -2.86 -13.89 -4.55
C GLU A 182 -4.22 -14.51 -4.25
N ILE A 183 -4.22 -15.55 -3.44
CA ILE A 183 -5.43 -16.20 -2.94
C ILE A 183 -5.46 -16.06 -1.41
N ARG A 184 -6.62 -15.67 -0.90
CA ARG A 184 -6.84 -15.60 0.55
C ARG A 184 -6.82 -17.00 1.14
N MET A 185 -5.99 -17.17 2.14
CA MET A 185 -5.96 -18.39 2.94
C MET A 185 -7.10 -18.35 3.95
N ALA A 186 -7.75 -19.50 4.18
CA ALA A 186 -8.68 -19.62 5.29
C ALA A 186 -7.90 -19.47 6.60
N ASP A 187 -8.46 -18.75 7.56
CA ASP A 187 -7.91 -18.78 8.91
C ASP A 187 -7.88 -20.23 9.39
N PRO A 188 -6.77 -20.69 10.00
CA PRO A 188 -6.77 -22.02 10.60
C PRO A 188 -7.92 -22.08 11.59
N LEU A 189 -8.83 -23.04 11.39
CA LEU A 189 -9.90 -23.27 12.35
C LEU A 189 -9.26 -23.41 13.73
N PRO A 190 -9.81 -22.75 14.77
CA PRO A 190 -9.32 -22.95 16.12
C PRO A 190 -9.37 -24.45 16.39
N LEU A 191 -8.23 -25.02 16.82
CA LEU A 191 -8.19 -26.41 17.26
C LEU A 191 -9.25 -26.55 18.36
N ILE A 192 -10.33 -27.29 18.06
CA ILE A 192 -11.28 -27.68 19.09
C ILE A 192 -10.47 -28.60 20.03
N GLN A 193 -10.10 -28.06 21.18
CA GLN A 193 -9.60 -28.91 22.24
C GLN A 193 -10.80 -29.79 22.66
N GLU A 194 -10.76 -31.05 22.25
CA GLU A 194 -11.64 -32.08 22.82
C GLU A 194 -11.22 -32.25 24.27
N ASP A 195 -12.11 -31.84 25.18
CA ASP A 195 -12.01 -32.10 26.63
C ASP A 195 -12.22 -33.57 26.94
#